data_7249de7bf68a8400df9039ebb530305c
#
_entry.id   7249de7bf68a8400df9039ebb530305c
#
_cell.length_a   1.000
_cell.length_b   1.000
_cell.length_c   1.000
_cell.angle_alpha   90.00
_cell.angle_beta   90.00
_cell.angle_gamma   90.00
#
_symmetry.space_group_name_H-M   'P 1'
#
loop_
_entity.id
_entity.type
_entity.pdbx_description
1 polymer ?
#
loop_
_entity_poly.entity_id
_entity_poly.type
_entity_poly.pdbx_seq_one_letter_code
_entity_poly.pdbx_strand_id
1 'polypeptide(L)'
;MSKRTGGVVASFIAIACISLSAQDTAQGPTNAIAQGTVALIQLTDKLDTRTVKAGDHFHARLAEPMTAANGTAIDAGRKIKGHVSAIEPGLNTRLLLSFDEIDTGHGWRPLIATVTGVPGEHGLRQIGEEGEIGRKGMSKEDIAEAVVVGAGEGAAEGAHNGGKRGAAAGAGAGAANSAITAFEAGHDLVLEKGTALEIRLDRNLTVPGK
;
A
#
# COMPACT_ATOMS: atom_id res chain seq x y z
N MET A 1 51.78 78.37 -14.15
CA MET A 1 52.80 77.33 -13.85
C MET A 1 52.16 76.10 -13.37
N SER A 2 52.36 75.03 -14.13
CA SER A 2 51.78 73.74 -14.09
C SER A 2 52.30 72.87 -12.94
N LYS A 3 51.45 72.09 -12.31
CA LYS A 3 51.86 70.74 -11.78
C LYS A 3 50.69 69.74 -11.86
N ARG A 4 50.89 68.83 -12.77
CA ARG A 4 50.06 67.58 -12.87
C ARG A 4 50.47 66.61 -11.76
N THR A 5 49.50 66.07 -11.08
CA THR A 5 49.72 64.95 -10.20
C THR A 5 48.80 63.76 -10.66
N GLY A 6 49.43 62.70 -11.15
CA GLY A 6 48.78 61.49 -11.63
C GLY A 6 48.33 60.65 -10.49
N GLY A 7 47.08 60.21 -10.53
CA GLY A 7 46.50 59.22 -9.60
C GLY A 7 46.58 57.82 -10.22
N VAL A 8 47.30 56.96 -9.55
CA VAL A 8 47.37 55.52 -9.85
C VAL A 8 46.12 54.83 -9.28
N VAL A 9 45.28 54.31 -10.16
CA VAL A 9 44.15 53.49 -9.77
C VAL A 9 44.64 52.09 -9.63
N ALA A 10 44.76 51.64 -8.39
CA ALA A 10 45.03 50.23 -8.07
C ALA A 10 43.74 49.43 -8.15
N SER A 11 43.62 48.58 -9.17
CA SER A 11 42.50 47.67 -9.36
C SER A 11 42.71 46.45 -8.49
N PHE A 12 41.93 46.30 -7.39
CA PHE A 12 41.90 45.11 -6.59
C PHE A 12 40.98 44.08 -7.24
N ILE A 13 41.54 43.03 -7.83
CA ILE A 13 40.82 41.86 -8.28
C ILE A 13 40.60 40.97 -7.06
N ALA A 14 39.36 40.95 -6.53
CA ALA A 14 38.94 40.00 -5.50
C ALA A 14 38.69 38.65 -6.16
N ILE A 15 39.59 37.69 -5.94
CA ILE A 15 39.38 36.28 -6.30
C ILE A 15 38.45 35.70 -5.25
N ALA A 16 37.17 35.52 -5.63
CA ALA A 16 36.20 34.74 -4.83
C ALA A 16 36.54 33.26 -4.94
N CYS A 17 37.16 32.70 -3.93
CA CYS A 17 37.28 31.23 -3.77
C CYS A 17 35.89 30.67 -3.50
N ILE A 18 35.26 30.10 -4.52
CA ILE A 18 34.06 29.25 -4.36
C ILE A 18 34.52 27.96 -3.73
N SER A 19 34.33 27.82 -2.44
CA SER A 19 34.49 26.55 -1.72
C SER A 19 33.36 25.63 -2.18
N LEU A 20 33.67 24.72 -3.10
CA LEU A 20 32.79 23.61 -3.47
C LEU A 20 32.75 22.68 -2.25
N SER A 21 31.73 22.86 -1.40
CA SER A 21 31.44 21.89 -0.35
C SER A 21 31.02 20.59 -1.04
N ALA A 22 31.92 19.63 -1.10
CA ALA A 22 31.57 18.26 -1.42
C ALA A 22 30.54 17.81 -0.37
N GLN A 23 29.28 17.67 -0.76
CA GLN A 23 28.28 16.99 0.04
C GLN A 23 28.72 15.55 0.09
N ASP A 24 29.27 15.19 1.23
CA ASP A 24 29.53 13.79 1.61
C ASP A 24 28.16 13.12 1.74
N THR A 25 27.68 12.59 0.63
CA THR A 25 26.54 11.67 0.64
C THR A 25 27.00 10.47 1.44
N ALA A 26 26.60 10.41 2.70
CA ALA A 26 26.83 9.29 3.58
C ALA A 26 26.31 8.03 2.87
N GLN A 27 27.20 7.36 2.14
CA GLN A 27 26.92 6.07 1.53
C GLN A 27 26.66 5.11 2.67
N GLY A 28 25.42 4.66 2.79
CA GLY A 28 25.07 3.60 3.72
C GLY A 28 25.93 2.37 3.48
N PRO A 29 25.95 1.39 4.40
CA PRO A 29 26.79 0.23 4.29
C PRO A 29 26.59 -0.44 2.92
N THR A 30 27.67 -0.67 2.20
CA THR A 30 27.67 -1.20 0.81
C THR A 30 26.96 -2.56 0.68
N ASN A 31 26.86 -3.32 1.78
CA ASN A 31 26.13 -4.59 1.87
C ASN A 31 24.67 -4.43 2.30
N ALA A 32 24.07 -3.27 2.13
CA ALA A 32 22.67 -3.03 2.43
C ALA A 32 21.87 -2.68 1.17
N ILE A 33 20.64 -3.13 1.13
CA ILE A 33 19.62 -2.65 0.20
C ILE A 33 19.11 -1.33 0.75
N ALA A 34 19.14 -0.30 -0.08
CA ALA A 34 18.86 1.07 0.36
C ALA A 34 17.41 1.27 0.78
N GLN A 35 17.20 2.14 1.77
CA GLN A 35 15.88 2.71 2.06
C GLN A 35 15.27 3.29 0.78
N GLY A 36 13.95 3.18 0.64
CA GLY A 36 13.22 3.61 -0.56
C GLY A 36 13.20 2.58 -1.69
N THR A 37 13.98 1.49 -1.59
CA THR A 37 13.89 0.40 -2.58
C THR A 37 12.49 -0.20 -2.56
N VAL A 38 11.92 -0.34 -3.74
CA VAL A 38 10.63 -1.00 -3.95
C VAL A 38 10.86 -2.47 -4.28
N ALA A 39 10.05 -3.34 -3.69
CA ALA A 39 10.11 -4.77 -3.92
C ALA A 39 8.70 -5.35 -4.09
N LEU A 40 8.59 -6.36 -4.93
CA LEU A 40 7.37 -7.13 -5.11
C LEU A 40 7.42 -8.38 -4.25
N ILE A 41 6.39 -8.58 -3.44
CA ILE A 41 6.20 -9.77 -2.62
C ILE A 41 4.88 -10.45 -2.96
N GLN A 42 4.72 -11.70 -2.58
CA GLN A 42 3.51 -12.47 -2.80
C GLN A 42 3.05 -13.11 -1.50
N LEU A 43 1.79 -12.90 -1.12
CA LEU A 43 1.20 -13.51 0.06
C LEU A 43 1.16 -15.03 -0.08
N THR A 44 1.50 -15.75 0.97
CA THR A 44 1.34 -17.21 1.04
C THR A 44 0.11 -17.63 1.85
N ASP A 45 -0.44 -16.69 2.61
CA ASP A 45 -1.64 -16.86 3.41
C ASP A 45 -2.77 -15.99 2.85
N LYS A 46 -4.01 -16.40 3.06
CA LYS A 46 -5.19 -15.59 2.78
C LYS A 46 -5.41 -14.64 3.96
N LEU A 47 -5.65 -13.36 3.69
CA LEU A 47 -6.04 -12.37 4.69
C LEU A 47 -7.47 -11.91 4.42
N ASP A 48 -8.39 -12.29 5.29
CA ASP A 48 -9.80 -11.96 5.22
C ASP A 48 -10.17 -11.13 6.46
N THR A 49 -10.50 -9.86 6.29
CA THR A 49 -10.76 -8.94 7.40
C THR A 49 -11.93 -9.34 8.30
N ARG A 50 -12.76 -10.32 7.87
CA ARG A 50 -13.81 -10.90 8.71
C ARG A 50 -13.26 -11.87 9.76
N THR A 51 -12.12 -12.48 9.50
CA THR A 51 -11.55 -13.55 10.31
C THR A 51 -10.25 -13.21 10.98
N VAL A 52 -9.40 -12.43 10.32
CA VAL A 52 -8.11 -11.99 10.88
C VAL A 52 -8.29 -10.87 11.90
N LYS A 53 -7.36 -10.77 12.83
CA LYS A 53 -7.35 -9.76 13.90
C LYS A 53 -6.01 -9.04 13.92
N ALA A 54 -5.97 -7.87 14.53
CA ALA A 54 -4.71 -7.22 14.84
C ALA A 54 -3.84 -8.14 15.70
N GLY A 55 -2.58 -8.29 15.31
CA GLY A 55 -1.61 -9.20 15.89
C GLY A 55 -1.52 -10.56 15.19
N ASP A 56 -2.45 -10.95 14.33
CA ASP A 56 -2.38 -12.21 13.58
C ASP A 56 -1.19 -12.19 12.62
N HIS A 57 -0.42 -13.27 12.60
CA HIS A 57 0.74 -13.41 11.73
C HIS A 57 0.35 -13.83 10.31
N PHE A 58 1.12 -13.35 9.36
CA PHE A 58 1.03 -13.80 7.98
C PHE A 58 2.43 -14.05 7.40
N HIS A 59 2.47 -14.74 6.29
CA HIS A 59 3.68 -15.03 5.55
C HIS A 59 3.56 -14.55 4.11
N ALA A 60 4.70 -14.13 3.58
CA ALA A 60 4.84 -13.79 2.18
C ALA A 60 6.17 -14.34 1.64
N ARG A 61 6.38 -14.20 0.34
CA ARG A 61 7.63 -14.53 -0.34
C ARG A 61 8.04 -13.36 -1.22
N LEU A 62 9.33 -13.13 -1.28
CA LEU A 62 9.90 -12.19 -2.24
C LEU A 62 9.61 -12.70 -3.66
N ALA A 63 8.94 -11.90 -4.50
CA ALA A 63 8.60 -12.29 -5.86
C ALA A 63 9.77 -12.09 -6.83
N GLU A 64 10.58 -11.06 -6.61
CA GLU A 64 11.73 -10.70 -7.42
C GLU A 64 12.97 -10.50 -6.54
N PRO A 65 14.20 -10.76 -7.04
CA PRO A 65 15.39 -10.60 -6.22
C PRO A 65 15.65 -9.12 -5.89
N MET A 66 16.11 -8.85 -4.67
CA MET A 66 16.59 -7.53 -4.25
C MET A 66 18.10 -7.52 -4.16
N THR A 67 18.76 -6.52 -4.75
CA THR A 67 20.21 -6.44 -4.83
C THR A 67 20.74 -5.21 -4.09
N ALA A 68 21.74 -5.44 -3.22
CA ALA A 68 22.49 -4.39 -2.55
C ALA A 68 23.53 -3.73 -3.48
N ALA A 69 24.03 -2.57 -3.10
CA ALA A 69 25.01 -1.80 -3.91
C ALA A 69 26.31 -2.57 -4.20
N ASN A 70 26.71 -3.50 -3.33
CA ASN A 70 27.89 -4.36 -3.51
C ASN A 70 27.63 -5.60 -4.37
N GLY A 71 26.42 -5.73 -4.96
CA GLY A 71 26.03 -6.89 -5.76
C GLY A 71 25.52 -8.09 -4.95
N THR A 72 25.51 -8.04 -3.62
CA THR A 72 24.89 -9.09 -2.81
C THR A 72 23.36 -9.05 -2.99
N ALA A 73 22.75 -10.19 -3.28
CA ALA A 73 21.33 -10.27 -3.55
C ALA A 73 20.59 -11.15 -2.54
N ILE A 74 19.35 -10.81 -2.27
CA ILE A 74 18.34 -11.68 -1.67
C ILE A 74 17.54 -12.27 -2.83
N ASP A 75 17.60 -13.59 -2.98
CA ASP A 75 16.95 -14.29 -4.10
C ASP A 75 15.41 -14.20 -4.00
N ALA A 76 14.74 -14.31 -5.14
CA ALA A 76 13.31 -14.53 -5.18
C ALA A 76 12.91 -15.82 -4.42
N GLY A 77 11.68 -15.86 -3.92
CA GLY A 77 11.15 -16.99 -3.13
C GLY A 77 11.55 -16.99 -1.65
N ARG A 78 12.42 -16.07 -1.20
CA ARG A 78 12.76 -15.94 0.22
C ARG A 78 11.55 -15.58 1.03
N LYS A 79 11.47 -16.17 2.22
CA LYS A 79 10.32 -16.03 3.12
C LYS A 79 10.34 -14.68 3.84
N ILE A 80 9.16 -14.13 4.00
CA ILE A 80 8.90 -12.91 4.77
C ILE A 80 7.84 -13.25 5.81
N LYS A 81 8.03 -12.76 7.03
CA LYS A 81 7.07 -12.80 8.11
C LYS A 81 6.55 -11.41 8.39
N GLY A 82 5.29 -11.32 8.73
CA GLY A 82 4.65 -10.09 9.15
C GLY A 82 3.43 -10.38 10.02
N HIS A 83 2.82 -9.32 10.47
CA HIS A 83 1.58 -9.38 11.22
C HIS A 83 0.61 -8.28 10.81
N VAL A 84 -0.65 -8.48 11.07
CA VAL A 84 -1.70 -7.49 10.89
C VAL A 84 -1.56 -6.44 11.99
N SER A 85 -1.19 -5.21 11.64
CA SER A 85 -1.03 -4.14 12.65
C SER A 85 -2.36 -3.58 13.09
N ALA A 86 -3.27 -3.34 12.14
CA ALA A 86 -4.58 -2.79 12.43
C ALA A 86 -5.61 -3.24 11.39
N ILE A 87 -6.85 -3.32 11.83
CA ILE A 87 -8.02 -3.48 10.97
C ILE A 87 -9.03 -2.43 11.44
N GLU A 88 -9.46 -1.59 10.53
CA GLU A 88 -10.54 -0.65 10.75
C GLU A 88 -11.78 -1.16 10.01
N PRO A 89 -12.72 -1.82 10.70
CA PRO A 89 -13.94 -2.31 10.07
C PRO A 89 -14.88 -1.13 9.79
N GLY A 90 -15.63 -1.22 8.71
CA GLY A 90 -16.61 -0.20 8.35
C GLY A 90 -16.87 -0.12 6.85
N LEU A 91 -17.63 0.88 6.40
CA LEU A 91 -17.91 1.13 4.98
C LEU A 91 -16.66 1.26 4.11
N ASN A 92 -15.52 1.56 4.73
CA ASN A 92 -14.20 1.64 4.11
C ASN A 92 -13.24 0.82 4.95
N THR A 93 -13.43 -0.50 4.99
CA THR A 93 -12.51 -1.40 5.71
C THR A 93 -11.09 -1.14 5.27
N ARG A 94 -10.21 -0.93 6.24
CA ARG A 94 -8.77 -0.75 6.06
C ARG A 94 -8.01 -1.84 6.76
N LEU A 95 -6.98 -2.33 6.11
CA LEU A 95 -6.04 -3.33 6.61
C LEU A 95 -4.63 -2.73 6.56
N LEU A 96 -3.97 -2.71 7.70
CA LEU A 96 -2.57 -2.29 7.83
C LEU A 96 -1.71 -3.50 8.13
N LEU A 97 -0.68 -3.69 7.33
CA LEU A 97 0.27 -4.80 7.46
C LEU A 97 1.62 -4.28 7.92
N SER A 98 2.22 -4.97 8.89
CA SER A 98 3.61 -4.76 9.29
C SER A 98 4.46 -5.96 8.93
N PHE A 99 5.67 -5.69 8.48
CA PHE A 99 6.65 -6.72 8.15
C PHE A 99 7.67 -6.80 9.29
N ASP A 100 7.92 -8.00 9.76
CA ASP A 100 8.81 -8.26 10.88
C ASP A 100 10.22 -8.63 10.42
N GLU A 101 10.31 -9.69 9.60
CA GLU A 101 11.58 -10.29 9.19
C GLU A 101 11.53 -10.83 7.77
N ILE A 102 12.70 -10.82 7.12
CA ILE A 102 12.97 -11.48 5.84
C ILE A 102 14.12 -12.47 5.99
N ASP A 103 13.96 -13.65 5.37
CA ASP A 103 15.06 -14.61 5.21
C ASP A 103 15.97 -14.14 4.07
N THR A 104 17.21 -13.81 4.40
CA THR A 104 18.23 -13.37 3.43
C THR A 104 19.00 -14.52 2.81
N GLY A 105 18.78 -15.77 3.25
CA GLY A 105 19.61 -16.93 2.93
C GLY A 105 20.82 -17.08 3.82
N HIS A 106 21.15 -16.06 4.59
CA HIS A 106 22.19 -16.04 5.60
C HIS A 106 21.63 -15.72 7.00
N GLY A 107 20.34 -15.98 7.17
CA GLY A 107 19.58 -15.74 8.40
C GLY A 107 18.50 -14.68 8.24
N TRP A 108 17.64 -14.63 9.24
CA TRP A 108 16.54 -13.68 9.32
C TRP A 108 17.06 -12.28 9.65
N ARG A 109 16.50 -11.27 8.98
CA ARG A 109 16.82 -9.86 9.23
C ARG A 109 15.54 -9.07 9.39
N PRO A 110 15.52 -8.08 10.29
CA PRO A 110 14.38 -7.17 10.43
C PRO A 110 14.04 -6.52 9.10
N LEU A 111 12.77 -6.55 8.71
CA LEU A 111 12.24 -5.92 7.53
C LEU A 111 11.26 -4.82 7.96
N ILE A 112 11.60 -3.58 7.68
CA ILE A 112 10.74 -2.43 7.93
C ILE A 112 10.38 -1.84 6.58
N ALA A 113 9.12 -2.01 6.21
CA ALA A 113 8.61 -1.61 4.91
C ALA A 113 7.14 -1.24 4.98
N THR A 114 6.69 -0.42 4.05
CA THR A 114 5.31 0.03 3.90
C THR A 114 4.75 -0.49 2.58
N VAL A 115 3.50 -0.96 2.56
CA VAL A 115 2.81 -1.34 1.32
C VAL A 115 2.54 -0.09 0.50
N THR A 116 2.92 -0.11 -0.77
CA THR A 116 2.72 1.01 -1.72
C THR A 116 1.76 0.66 -2.84
N GLY A 117 1.47 -0.62 -3.05
CA GLY A 117 0.58 -1.08 -4.10
C GLY A 117 0.12 -2.52 -3.93
N VAL A 118 -0.98 -2.85 -4.59
CA VAL A 118 -1.50 -4.22 -4.72
C VAL A 118 -1.77 -4.47 -6.21
N PRO A 119 -0.73 -4.83 -6.98
CA PRO A 119 -0.87 -5.05 -8.42
C PRO A 119 -1.91 -6.11 -8.76
N GLY A 120 -2.75 -5.83 -9.76
CA GLY A 120 -3.77 -6.75 -10.23
C GLY A 120 -5.10 -6.73 -9.49
N GLU A 121 -5.21 -6.00 -8.38
CA GLU A 121 -6.45 -5.86 -7.63
C GLU A 121 -7.22 -4.59 -8.03
N HIS A 122 -8.33 -4.77 -8.73
CA HIS A 122 -9.13 -3.64 -9.27
C HIS A 122 -10.16 -3.06 -8.28
N GLY A 123 -10.40 -3.72 -7.16
CA GLY A 123 -11.40 -3.33 -6.15
C GLY A 123 -10.86 -2.52 -4.98
N LEU A 124 -9.58 -2.17 -4.99
CA LEU A 124 -8.93 -1.47 -3.89
C LEU A 124 -8.93 0.04 -4.10
N ARG A 125 -8.94 0.78 -2.99
CA ARG A 125 -8.63 2.22 -2.99
C ARG A 125 -7.13 2.39 -3.23
N GLN A 126 -6.74 3.61 -3.59
CA GLN A 126 -5.34 3.99 -3.56
C GLN A 126 -4.79 3.72 -2.14
N ILE A 127 -3.62 3.09 -2.07
CA ILE A 127 -2.94 2.81 -0.80
C ILE A 127 -2.69 4.13 -0.07
N GLY A 128 -3.01 4.18 1.22
CA GLY A 128 -2.76 5.34 2.07
C GLY A 128 -1.28 5.59 2.31
N GLU A 129 -0.93 6.75 2.86
CA GLU A 129 0.46 7.13 3.12
C GLU A 129 1.16 6.19 4.11
N GLU A 130 0.41 5.59 5.03
CA GLU A 130 0.90 4.61 6.01
C GLU A 130 0.84 3.17 5.50
N GLY A 131 0.50 2.96 4.21
CA GLY A 131 0.41 1.64 3.59
C GLY A 131 -0.90 0.91 3.88
N GLU A 132 -1.95 1.65 4.25
CA GLU A 132 -3.27 1.09 4.49
C GLU A 132 -3.91 0.60 3.19
N ILE A 133 -4.19 -0.69 3.15
CA ILE A 133 -4.91 -1.32 2.05
C ILE A 133 -6.40 -1.16 2.34
N GLY A 134 -7.10 -0.39 1.52
CA GLY A 134 -8.53 -0.17 1.68
C GLY A 134 -9.31 -0.69 0.48
N ARG A 135 -10.52 -1.19 0.72
CA ARG A 135 -11.44 -1.49 -0.36
C ARG A 135 -12.07 -0.20 -0.89
N LYS A 136 -12.26 -0.13 -2.19
CA LYS A 136 -13.08 0.92 -2.79
C LYS A 136 -14.53 0.64 -2.40
N GLY A 137 -15.07 1.41 -1.47
CA GLY A 137 -16.48 1.32 -1.08
C GLY A 137 -17.39 1.53 -2.28
N MET A 138 -18.59 0.99 -2.23
CA MET A 138 -19.63 1.27 -3.23
C MET A 138 -19.96 2.76 -3.21
N SER A 139 -20.12 3.35 -4.38
CA SER A 139 -20.60 4.73 -4.50
C SER A 139 -22.06 4.82 -4.04
N LYS A 140 -22.51 6.03 -3.75
CA LYS A 140 -23.94 6.24 -3.43
C LYS A 140 -24.83 5.85 -4.60
N GLU A 141 -24.32 6.02 -5.82
CA GLU A 141 -24.95 5.65 -7.07
C GLU A 141 -25.10 4.14 -7.20
N ASP A 142 -24.02 3.37 -6.91
CA ASP A 142 -24.05 1.91 -6.96
C ASP A 142 -25.02 1.32 -5.92
N ILE A 143 -25.07 1.91 -4.71
CA ILE A 143 -26.04 1.53 -3.68
C ILE A 143 -27.46 1.84 -4.13
N ALA A 144 -27.69 3.02 -4.71
CA ALA A 144 -29.01 3.39 -5.19
C ALA A 144 -29.47 2.47 -6.32
N GLU A 145 -28.58 2.09 -7.25
CA GLU A 145 -28.87 1.14 -8.33
C GLU A 145 -29.23 -0.24 -7.77
N ALA A 146 -28.45 -0.76 -6.82
CA ALA A 146 -28.74 -2.04 -6.17
C ALA A 146 -30.10 -2.05 -5.47
N VAL A 147 -30.46 -0.94 -4.80
CA VAL A 147 -31.75 -0.79 -4.15
C VAL A 147 -32.91 -0.77 -5.16
N VAL A 148 -32.75 -0.07 -6.30
CA VAL A 148 -33.77 0.00 -7.35
C VAL A 148 -33.95 -1.38 -7.99
N VAL A 149 -32.90 -2.10 -8.30
CA VAL A 149 -32.96 -3.47 -8.86
C VAL A 149 -33.65 -4.41 -7.87
N GLY A 150 -33.23 -4.43 -6.60
CA GLY A 150 -33.87 -5.27 -5.59
C GLY A 150 -35.33 -4.95 -5.33
N ALA A 151 -35.70 -3.67 -5.38
CA ALA A 151 -37.12 -3.26 -5.30
C ALA A 151 -37.95 -3.81 -6.49
N GLY A 152 -37.40 -3.77 -7.70
CA GLY A 152 -38.02 -4.30 -8.89
C GLY A 152 -38.26 -5.81 -8.84
N GLU A 153 -37.22 -6.55 -8.48
CA GLU A 153 -37.26 -8.02 -8.33
C GLU A 153 -38.28 -8.43 -7.22
N GLY A 154 -38.19 -7.81 -6.05
CA GLY A 154 -39.12 -8.07 -4.96
C GLY A 154 -40.56 -7.71 -5.29
N ALA A 155 -40.77 -6.62 -6.06
CA ALA A 155 -42.10 -6.27 -6.54
C ALA A 155 -42.69 -7.32 -7.49
N ALA A 156 -41.89 -7.85 -8.41
CA ALA A 156 -42.31 -8.85 -9.37
C ALA A 156 -42.71 -10.16 -8.65
N GLU A 157 -41.86 -10.61 -7.71
CA GLU A 157 -42.17 -11.81 -6.91
C GLU A 157 -43.38 -11.62 -6.00
N GLY A 158 -43.46 -10.48 -5.32
CA GLY A 158 -44.57 -10.16 -4.46
C GLY A 158 -45.92 -10.02 -5.23
N ALA A 159 -45.91 -9.51 -6.46
CA ALA A 159 -47.06 -9.43 -7.32
C ALA A 159 -47.62 -10.81 -7.70
N HIS A 160 -46.74 -11.75 -7.95
CA HIS A 160 -47.11 -13.14 -8.29
C HIS A 160 -47.90 -13.80 -7.17
N ASN A 161 -47.52 -13.56 -5.91
CA ASN A 161 -48.09 -14.22 -4.73
C ASN A 161 -49.25 -13.42 -4.07
N GLY A 162 -49.34 -12.10 -4.25
CA GLY A 162 -50.27 -11.26 -3.49
C GLY A 162 -50.85 -10.07 -4.24
N GLY A 163 -50.72 -10.05 -5.57
CA GLY A 163 -51.22 -8.97 -6.41
C GLY A 163 -50.61 -7.60 -6.05
N LYS A 164 -51.36 -6.52 -6.14
CA LYS A 164 -50.82 -5.15 -5.88
C LYS A 164 -50.28 -4.94 -4.47
N ARG A 165 -50.89 -5.58 -3.45
CA ARG A 165 -50.38 -5.48 -2.06
C ARG A 165 -49.12 -6.28 -1.88
N GLY A 166 -49.03 -7.48 -2.51
CA GLY A 166 -47.82 -8.28 -2.51
C GLY A 166 -46.69 -7.57 -3.23
N ALA A 167 -46.94 -6.91 -4.37
CA ALA A 167 -45.95 -6.14 -5.09
C ALA A 167 -45.36 -5.00 -4.23
N ALA A 168 -46.18 -4.25 -3.51
CA ALA A 168 -45.70 -3.16 -2.66
C ALA A 168 -44.89 -3.66 -1.47
N ALA A 169 -45.28 -4.77 -0.82
CA ALA A 169 -44.53 -5.39 0.27
C ALA A 169 -43.23 -6.00 -0.23
N GLY A 170 -43.28 -6.69 -1.37
CA GLY A 170 -42.10 -7.28 -2.01
C GLY A 170 -41.06 -6.26 -2.45
N ALA A 171 -41.51 -5.13 -3.02
CA ALA A 171 -40.61 -4.02 -3.38
C ALA A 171 -39.86 -3.47 -2.17
N GLY A 172 -40.56 -3.26 -1.04
CA GLY A 172 -39.95 -2.76 0.18
C GLY A 172 -38.95 -3.76 0.77
N ALA A 173 -39.29 -5.05 0.80
CA ALA A 173 -38.41 -6.10 1.29
C ALA A 173 -37.21 -6.30 0.37
N GLY A 174 -37.40 -6.31 -0.95
CA GLY A 174 -36.32 -6.43 -1.93
C GLY A 174 -35.34 -5.26 -1.88
N ALA A 175 -35.85 -4.02 -1.78
CA ALA A 175 -35.03 -2.83 -1.61
C ALA A 175 -34.16 -2.90 -0.34
N ALA A 176 -34.77 -3.26 0.79
CA ALA A 176 -34.07 -3.37 2.07
C ALA A 176 -33.00 -4.46 2.04
N ASN A 177 -33.34 -5.64 1.49
CA ASN A 177 -32.40 -6.75 1.39
C ASN A 177 -31.21 -6.40 0.48
N SER A 178 -31.48 -5.79 -0.68
CA SER A 178 -30.42 -5.36 -1.60
C SER A 178 -29.52 -4.28 -0.99
N ALA A 179 -30.09 -3.34 -0.23
CA ALA A 179 -29.31 -2.33 0.49
C ALA A 179 -28.38 -2.98 1.52
N ILE A 180 -28.90 -3.96 2.28
CA ILE A 180 -28.09 -4.70 3.28
C ILE A 180 -26.99 -5.46 2.59
N THR A 181 -27.30 -6.23 1.53
CA THR A 181 -26.31 -7.02 0.78
C THR A 181 -25.24 -6.14 0.15
N ALA A 182 -25.63 -5.00 -0.45
CA ALA A 182 -24.68 -4.04 -1.00
C ALA A 182 -23.80 -3.43 0.10
N PHE A 183 -24.40 -3.12 1.25
CA PHE A 183 -23.68 -2.62 2.42
C PHE A 183 -22.67 -3.66 2.94
N GLU A 184 -23.08 -4.91 3.13
CA GLU A 184 -22.20 -6.00 3.57
C GLU A 184 -21.06 -6.29 2.57
N ALA A 185 -21.35 -6.31 1.27
CA ALA A 185 -20.35 -6.52 0.23
C ALA A 185 -19.26 -5.43 0.20
N GLY A 186 -19.58 -4.20 0.64
CA GLY A 186 -18.63 -3.09 0.74
C GLY A 186 -17.68 -3.16 1.95
N HIS A 187 -17.98 -4.01 2.94
CA HIS A 187 -17.26 -4.03 4.22
C HIS A 187 -16.06 -4.97 4.26
N ASP A 188 -16.00 -5.97 3.38
CA ASP A 188 -15.00 -7.02 3.48
C ASP A 188 -13.84 -6.80 2.52
N LEU A 189 -12.63 -6.80 3.06
CA LEU A 189 -11.40 -6.85 2.29
C LEU A 189 -10.81 -8.24 2.38
N VAL A 190 -10.60 -8.88 1.23
CA VAL A 190 -9.99 -10.20 1.14
C VAL A 190 -8.80 -10.11 0.21
N LEU A 191 -7.62 -10.42 0.74
CA LEU A 191 -6.41 -10.65 -0.04
C LEU A 191 -6.18 -12.15 -0.10
N GLU A 192 -6.34 -12.71 -1.29
CA GLU A 192 -6.20 -14.15 -1.49
C GLU A 192 -4.73 -14.58 -1.42
N LYS A 193 -4.52 -15.86 -1.15
CA LYS A 193 -3.19 -16.46 -1.29
C LYS A 193 -2.70 -16.24 -2.72
N GLY A 194 -1.47 -15.74 -2.86
CA GLY A 194 -0.90 -15.41 -4.15
C GLY A 194 -1.06 -13.94 -4.55
N THR A 195 -1.82 -13.14 -3.78
CA THR A 195 -1.91 -11.70 -4.02
C THR A 195 -0.52 -11.07 -3.97
N ALA A 196 -0.19 -10.30 -5.01
CA ALA A 196 1.05 -9.54 -5.07
C ALA A 196 0.90 -8.23 -4.31
N LEU A 197 1.90 -7.88 -3.51
CA LEU A 197 2.00 -6.61 -2.82
C LEU A 197 3.30 -5.93 -3.24
N GLU A 198 3.22 -4.67 -3.55
CA GLU A 198 4.38 -3.80 -3.72
C GLU A 198 4.70 -3.17 -2.38
N ILE A 199 5.94 -3.32 -1.91
CA ILE A 199 6.41 -2.75 -0.65
C ILE A 199 7.61 -1.84 -0.90
N ARG A 200 7.72 -0.78 -0.12
CA ARG A 200 8.88 0.12 -0.11
C ARG A 200 9.61 -0.01 1.21
N LEU A 201 10.92 -0.19 1.17
CA LEU A 201 11.74 -0.23 2.37
C LEU A 201 11.79 1.14 3.06
N ASP A 202 11.45 1.18 4.34
CA ASP A 202 11.50 2.39 5.17
C ASP A 202 12.84 2.54 5.89
N ARG A 203 13.67 1.49 5.86
CA ARG A 203 15.04 1.49 6.38
C ARG A 203 15.95 0.63 5.50
N ASN A 204 17.24 0.89 5.59
CA ASN A 204 18.24 0.06 4.95
C ASN A 204 18.16 -1.39 5.48
N LEU A 205 18.10 -2.35 4.57
CA LEU A 205 18.10 -3.78 4.88
C LEU A 205 19.51 -4.35 4.69
N THR A 206 20.19 -4.66 5.79
CA THR A 206 21.54 -5.24 5.74
C THR A 206 21.47 -6.69 5.28
N VAL A 207 22.21 -7.00 4.22
CA VAL A 207 22.37 -8.37 3.71
C VAL A 207 23.74 -8.87 4.14
N PRO A 208 23.84 -9.93 4.98
CA PRO A 208 25.13 -10.49 5.35
C PRO A 208 25.87 -10.96 4.09
N GLY A 209 27.12 -10.52 3.94
CA GLY A 209 28.01 -11.07 2.92
C GLY A 209 28.31 -12.55 3.20
N LYS A 210 28.72 -13.27 2.15
CA LYS A 210 29.29 -14.62 2.29
C LYS A 210 30.58 -14.57 3.06
#